data_da280e8c57c73c40683031d2c7a22d7f
#
_entry.id   da280e8c57c73c40683031d2c7a22d7f
#
_cell.length_a   1.000
_cell.length_b   1.000
_cell.length_c   1.000
_cell.angle_alpha   90.00
_cell.angle_beta   90.00
_cell.angle_gamma   90.00
#
_symmetry.space_group_name_H-M   'P 1'
#
loop_
_entity.id
_entity.type
_entity.pdbx_description
1 polymer ?
#
loop_
_entity_poly.entity_id
_entity_poly.type
_entity_poly.pdbx_seq_one_letter_code
_entity_poly.pdbx_strand_id
1 'polypeptide(L)'
;MNFVIISPHFPETYWKFAEALKKNGFTVLGIGDAPYHEIKAELKGVLTEYYYAPKMDDYSELYKAFAFLSSKYGKIDWVESNNEYWLEKDARLRTDFNITTGVMEKDILAYKSKTVMKDYFKKAKVKVARHLKTSDFTVAKKFAKKVGYPLFSKPDIGVGANSTFRLNNDEDLKTFFLKKDVGEYIIEEYIDGTIVSFDGISNSHHEPVICVEHLFPVTNADVVDGLLEDYYYSLHDVAPDLYKAGCAVLKAFKVNKRFFHLEFFRLNVDKKGLGRKGDLVALEVNMRPPGGYTTDMISACLGVSSYAVYADVVSYDENRQAASGKPMVVAEVARRDKYKYEITREAILDKYKSAMVLSGRYAPLISVGMGDEYFIAKFSTLEEAKIFKEEVLKHQKNI
;
A
#
# COMPACT_ATOMS: atom_id res chain seq x y z
N MET A 1 -7.91 8.48 25.83
CA MET A 1 -6.83 7.61 25.29
C MET A 1 -5.86 8.48 24.48
N ASN A 2 -4.56 8.19 24.57
CA ASN A 2 -3.50 8.91 23.88
C ASN A 2 -3.04 8.13 22.66
N PHE A 3 -3.11 8.75 21.47
CA PHE A 3 -2.69 8.18 20.20
C PHE A 3 -1.52 9.00 19.65
N VAL A 4 -0.40 8.34 19.37
CA VAL A 4 0.75 8.97 18.68
C VAL A 4 0.75 8.56 17.22
N ILE A 5 0.76 9.54 16.33
CA ILE A 5 0.94 9.32 14.88
C ILE A 5 2.39 9.68 14.53
N ILE A 6 3.10 8.72 13.95
CA ILE A 6 4.45 8.92 13.43
C ILE A 6 4.34 9.43 11.99
N SER A 7 5.05 10.53 11.68
CA SER A 7 5.02 11.21 10.37
C SER A 7 3.61 11.59 9.90
N PRO A 8 2.82 12.32 10.72
CA PRO A 8 1.42 12.65 10.40
C PRO A 8 1.26 13.60 9.21
N HIS A 9 2.34 14.22 8.72
CA HIS A 9 2.36 15.16 7.61
C HIS A 9 2.54 14.48 6.24
N PHE A 10 2.92 13.20 6.21
CA PHE A 10 3.14 12.47 4.96
C PHE A 10 2.58 11.03 5.01
N PRO A 11 1.80 10.63 3.98
CA PRO A 11 1.22 11.41 2.87
C PRO A 11 0.39 12.62 3.33
N GLU A 12 0.26 13.60 2.43
CA GLU A 12 -0.36 14.90 2.76
C GLU A 12 -1.83 14.83 3.22
N THR A 13 -2.52 13.71 3.00
CA THR A 13 -3.91 13.45 3.41
C THR A 13 -4.01 12.83 4.81
N TYR A 14 -2.90 12.45 5.43
CA TYR A 14 -2.89 11.71 6.71
C TYR A 14 -3.37 12.53 7.91
N TRP A 15 -3.45 13.87 7.80
CA TRP A 15 -4.14 14.68 8.79
C TRP A 15 -5.60 14.23 9.01
N LYS A 16 -6.24 13.57 8.02
CA LYS A 16 -7.60 13.03 8.13
C LYS A 16 -7.68 11.89 9.16
N PHE A 17 -6.61 11.11 9.36
CA PHE A 17 -6.53 10.14 10.46
C PHE A 17 -6.56 10.84 11.81
N ALA A 18 -5.75 11.90 11.97
CA ALA A 18 -5.72 12.69 13.19
C ALA A 18 -7.08 13.32 13.48
N GLU A 19 -7.74 13.86 12.46
CA GLU A 19 -9.08 14.44 12.59
C GLU A 19 -10.10 13.41 13.06
N ALA A 20 -10.13 12.24 12.43
CA ALA A 20 -11.07 11.17 12.76
C ALA A 20 -10.86 10.63 14.19
N LEU A 21 -9.61 10.40 14.57
CA LEU A 21 -9.26 9.98 15.93
C LEU A 21 -9.65 11.04 16.98
N LYS A 22 -9.41 12.32 16.70
CA LYS A 22 -9.83 13.42 17.58
C LYS A 22 -11.35 13.47 17.74
N LYS A 23 -12.11 13.25 16.66
CA LYS A 23 -13.59 13.18 16.71
C LYS A 23 -14.08 12.02 17.60
N ASN A 24 -13.32 10.92 17.66
CA ASN A 24 -13.59 9.78 18.55
C ASN A 24 -13.04 9.97 19.98
N GLY A 25 -12.58 11.17 20.33
CA GLY A 25 -12.19 11.53 21.70
C GLY A 25 -10.75 11.16 22.09
N PHE A 26 -9.87 10.86 21.09
CA PHE A 26 -8.45 10.68 21.37
C PHE A 26 -7.73 12.02 21.60
N THR A 27 -6.76 12.01 22.51
CA THR A 27 -5.66 13.00 22.53
C THR A 27 -4.69 12.58 21.43
N VAL A 28 -4.69 13.31 20.31
CA VAL A 28 -3.88 12.96 19.14
C VAL A 28 -2.56 13.74 19.17
N LEU A 29 -1.46 13.01 19.21
CA LEU A 29 -0.10 13.54 19.31
C LEU A 29 0.66 13.17 18.03
N GLY A 30 1.48 14.08 17.52
CA GLY A 30 2.27 13.84 16.30
C GLY A 30 3.77 13.90 16.58
N ILE A 31 4.54 13.00 15.95
CA ILE A 31 6.00 13.11 15.85
C ILE A 31 6.35 13.15 14.37
N GLY A 32 7.06 14.18 13.93
CA GLY A 32 7.41 14.34 12.51
C GLY A 32 8.72 15.08 12.29
N ASP A 33 9.30 14.89 11.11
CA ASP A 33 10.55 15.51 10.67
C ASP A 33 10.35 16.78 9.83
N ALA A 34 9.10 17.15 9.52
CA ALA A 34 8.79 18.43 8.92
C ALA A 34 8.73 19.54 9.98
N PRO A 35 9.35 20.70 9.76
CA PRO A 35 9.23 21.85 10.66
C PRO A 35 7.78 22.27 10.85
N TYR A 36 7.41 22.69 12.07
CA TYR A 36 6.02 23.01 12.40
C TYR A 36 5.36 24.06 11.46
N HIS A 37 6.14 25.03 10.98
CA HIS A 37 5.62 26.05 10.06
C HIS A 37 5.28 25.50 8.66
N GLU A 38 5.88 24.36 8.25
CA GLU A 38 5.69 23.73 6.95
C GLU A 38 4.51 22.74 6.92
N ILE A 39 4.08 22.21 8.07
CA ILE A 39 2.95 21.29 8.10
C ILE A 39 1.64 22.01 7.81
N LYS A 40 0.68 21.30 7.19
CA LYS A 40 -0.63 21.83 6.80
C LYS A 40 -1.41 22.41 7.97
N ALA A 41 -2.19 23.48 7.71
CA ALA A 41 -3.04 24.10 8.71
C ALA A 41 -4.07 23.14 9.31
N GLU A 42 -4.63 22.24 8.49
CA GLU A 42 -5.55 21.18 8.92
C GLU A 42 -4.91 20.27 9.95
N LEU A 43 -3.66 19.84 9.72
CA LEU A 43 -2.92 19.01 10.67
C LEU A 43 -2.66 19.76 11.99
N LYS A 44 -2.26 21.03 11.92
CA LYS A 44 -2.07 21.89 13.11
C LYS A 44 -3.35 22.00 13.94
N GLY A 45 -4.51 22.11 13.28
CA GLY A 45 -5.82 22.26 13.94
C GLY A 45 -6.31 20.99 14.65
N VAL A 46 -5.84 19.81 14.25
CA VAL A 46 -6.31 18.54 14.80
C VAL A 46 -5.38 17.92 15.82
N LEU A 47 -4.07 18.15 15.74
CA LEU A 47 -3.12 17.65 16.74
C LEU A 47 -3.25 18.40 18.07
N THR A 48 -3.13 17.66 19.18
CA THR A 48 -2.99 18.24 20.51
C THR A 48 -1.59 18.77 20.71
N GLU A 49 -0.59 18.05 20.22
CA GLU A 49 0.80 18.48 20.19
C GLU A 49 1.53 17.85 19.01
N TYR A 50 2.51 18.58 18.47
CA TYR A 50 3.43 18.09 17.45
C TYR A 50 4.86 18.23 17.95
N TYR A 51 5.59 17.11 18.01
CA TYR A 51 6.99 17.09 18.33
C TYR A 51 7.82 17.04 17.05
N TYR A 52 8.64 18.06 16.83
CA TYR A 52 9.55 18.12 15.70
C TYR A 52 10.81 17.30 16.00
N ALA A 53 11.03 16.23 15.23
CA ALA A 53 12.17 15.32 15.32
C ALA A 53 12.89 15.25 13.97
N PRO A 54 13.85 16.16 13.66
CA PRO A 54 14.43 16.29 12.33
C PRO A 54 15.25 15.08 11.86
N LYS A 55 15.59 14.18 12.77
CA LYS A 55 16.35 12.95 12.50
C LYS A 55 15.57 11.72 12.92
N MET A 56 14.30 11.61 12.51
CA MET A 56 13.45 10.46 12.88
C MET A 56 14.01 9.10 12.42
N ASP A 57 14.92 9.09 11.44
CA ASP A 57 15.63 7.87 11.05
C ASP A 57 16.55 7.33 12.14
N ASP A 58 17.09 8.21 12.98
CA ASP A 58 17.76 7.81 14.21
C ASP A 58 16.71 7.43 15.26
N TYR A 59 16.64 6.15 15.57
CA TYR A 59 15.68 5.65 16.56
C TYR A 59 15.84 6.32 17.94
N SER A 60 17.04 6.75 18.31
CA SER A 60 17.27 7.43 19.60
C SER A 60 16.52 8.77 19.67
N GLU A 61 16.43 9.50 18.56
CA GLU A 61 15.69 10.76 18.49
C GLU A 61 14.17 10.52 18.54
N LEU A 62 13.70 9.49 17.83
CA LEU A 62 12.31 9.08 17.88
C LEU A 62 11.89 8.60 19.28
N TYR A 63 12.75 7.82 19.94
CA TYR A 63 12.55 7.37 21.33
C TYR A 63 12.43 8.55 22.31
N LYS A 64 13.34 9.54 22.21
CA LYS A 64 13.30 10.76 23.07
C LYS A 64 12.00 11.53 22.85
N ALA A 65 11.58 11.73 21.59
CA ALA A 65 10.34 12.40 21.28
C ALA A 65 9.13 11.68 21.90
N PHE A 66 9.11 10.36 21.79
CA PHE A 66 8.04 9.52 22.34
C PHE A 66 8.04 9.56 23.88
N ALA A 67 9.21 9.47 24.51
CA ALA A 67 9.36 9.57 25.95
C ALA A 67 8.89 10.93 26.50
N PHE A 68 9.20 12.02 25.78
CA PHE A 68 8.71 13.37 26.09
C PHE A 68 7.18 13.41 26.10
N LEU A 69 6.54 12.93 25.03
CA LEU A 69 5.08 12.91 24.94
C LEU A 69 4.46 12.03 26.04
N SER A 70 5.04 10.87 26.31
CA SER A 70 4.59 9.98 27.39
C SER A 70 4.72 10.63 28.77
N SER A 71 5.80 11.38 29.01
CA SER A 71 6.00 12.12 30.27
C SER A 71 4.96 13.23 30.46
N LYS A 72 4.57 13.91 29.37
CA LYS A 72 3.67 15.04 29.43
C LYS A 72 2.18 14.65 29.44
N TYR A 73 1.82 13.62 28.69
CA TYR A 73 0.41 13.21 28.49
C TYR A 73 0.05 11.89 29.22
N GLY A 74 1.03 11.26 29.86
CA GLY A 74 0.85 9.97 30.49
C GLY A 74 0.94 8.80 29.52
N LYS A 75 0.41 7.66 29.90
CA LYS A 75 0.47 6.44 29.10
C LYS A 75 -0.04 6.67 27.67
N ILE A 76 0.76 6.26 26.69
CA ILE A 76 0.33 6.18 25.29
C ILE A 76 -0.37 4.83 25.07
N ASP A 77 -1.61 4.89 24.59
CA ASP A 77 -2.44 3.71 24.37
C ASP A 77 -2.22 3.14 22.97
N TRP A 78 -1.82 3.99 22.02
CA TRP A 78 -1.68 3.60 20.62
C TRP A 78 -0.56 4.38 19.92
N VAL A 79 0.22 3.71 19.06
CA VAL A 79 1.19 4.33 18.15
C VAL A 79 1.09 3.71 16.77
N GLU A 80 0.99 4.53 15.72
CA GLU A 80 0.87 4.05 14.34
C GLU A 80 1.35 5.14 13.37
N SER A 81 2.08 4.74 12.33
CA SER A 81 2.44 5.62 11.21
C SER A 81 1.47 5.47 10.02
N ASN A 82 0.82 4.32 9.90
CA ASN A 82 0.12 3.91 8.67
C ASN A 82 1.01 3.98 7.41
N ASN A 83 2.31 3.83 7.57
CA ASN A 83 3.30 3.98 6.51
C ASN A 83 4.34 2.85 6.56
N GLU A 84 4.61 2.23 5.40
CA GLU A 84 5.54 1.10 5.27
C GLU A 84 6.94 1.40 5.78
N TYR A 85 7.43 2.62 5.57
CA TYR A 85 8.76 3.04 5.97
C TYR A 85 8.98 3.02 7.49
N TRP A 86 7.93 3.34 8.25
CA TRP A 86 8.00 3.49 9.71
C TRP A 86 7.58 2.24 10.50
N LEU A 87 7.02 1.20 9.86
CA LEU A 87 6.42 0.04 10.56
C LEU A 87 7.37 -0.64 11.56
N GLU A 88 8.67 -0.75 11.24
CA GLU A 88 9.65 -1.36 12.14
C GLU A 88 9.88 -0.48 13.38
N LYS A 89 9.95 0.83 13.19
CA LYS A 89 10.10 1.79 14.29
C LYS A 89 8.83 1.87 15.14
N ASP A 90 7.64 1.81 14.52
CA ASP A 90 6.37 1.70 15.24
C ASP A 90 6.35 0.45 16.14
N ALA A 91 6.76 -0.70 15.59
CA ALA A 91 6.80 -1.96 16.32
C ALA A 91 7.81 -1.93 17.48
N ARG A 92 8.98 -1.31 17.27
CA ARG A 92 9.99 -1.13 18.31
C ARG A 92 9.54 -0.19 19.42
N LEU A 93 8.89 0.95 19.08
CA LEU A 93 8.29 1.84 20.08
C LEU A 93 7.23 1.12 20.92
N ARG A 94 6.39 0.29 20.29
CA ARG A 94 5.41 -0.52 21.04
C ARG A 94 6.09 -1.46 22.03
N THR A 95 7.19 -2.09 21.62
CA THR A 95 7.97 -2.97 22.50
C THR A 95 8.60 -2.20 23.66
N ASP A 96 9.30 -1.11 23.39
CA ASP A 96 10.05 -0.33 24.38
C ASP A 96 9.13 0.36 25.40
N PHE A 97 7.94 0.79 24.98
CA PHE A 97 6.96 1.46 25.84
C PHE A 97 5.80 0.56 26.30
N ASN A 98 5.90 -0.76 26.06
CA ASN A 98 4.88 -1.75 26.42
C ASN A 98 3.47 -1.39 25.94
N ILE A 99 3.34 -0.96 24.66
CA ILE A 99 2.07 -0.67 24.01
C ILE A 99 1.60 -1.95 23.32
N THR A 100 0.56 -2.57 23.85
CA THR A 100 0.07 -3.87 23.37
C THR A 100 -0.92 -3.79 22.19
N THR A 101 -1.26 -2.59 21.74
CA THR A 101 -2.11 -2.33 20.60
C THR A 101 -1.28 -2.28 19.32
N GLY A 102 -1.37 -3.31 18.48
CA GLY A 102 -0.60 -3.41 17.23
C GLY A 102 0.53 -4.42 17.28
N VAL A 103 1.35 -4.43 16.23
CA VAL A 103 2.42 -5.42 16.03
C VAL A 103 3.67 -5.03 16.82
N MET A 104 4.21 -5.99 17.56
CA MET A 104 5.44 -5.83 18.33
C MET A 104 6.68 -6.16 17.47
N GLU A 105 7.86 -5.71 17.88
CA GLU A 105 9.12 -5.90 17.16
C GLU A 105 9.41 -7.39 16.83
N LYS A 106 9.12 -8.29 17.76
CA LYS A 106 9.32 -9.74 17.56
C LYS A 106 8.49 -10.34 16.41
N ASP A 107 7.37 -9.70 16.03
CA ASP A 107 6.43 -10.21 15.04
C ASP A 107 6.51 -9.45 13.69
N ILE A 108 7.28 -8.35 13.62
CA ILE A 108 7.29 -7.44 12.46
C ILE A 108 7.81 -8.09 11.18
N LEU A 109 8.71 -9.07 11.28
CA LEU A 109 9.27 -9.75 10.10
C LEU A 109 8.20 -10.42 9.22
N ALA A 110 7.06 -10.84 9.80
CA ALA A 110 5.94 -11.36 9.04
C ALA A 110 5.36 -10.33 8.05
N TYR A 111 5.54 -9.04 8.33
CA TYR A 111 5.02 -7.92 7.52
C TYR A 111 6.09 -7.21 6.69
N LYS A 112 7.36 -7.64 6.80
CA LYS A 112 8.49 -6.99 6.12
C LYS A 112 9.26 -7.92 5.21
N SER A 113 9.51 -9.17 5.64
CA SER A 113 10.28 -10.15 4.86
C SER A 113 9.38 -10.93 3.90
N LYS A 114 9.62 -10.79 2.60
CA LYS A 114 8.89 -11.51 1.55
C LYS A 114 9.03 -13.02 1.68
N THR A 115 10.18 -13.49 2.13
CA THR A 115 10.40 -14.93 2.42
C THR A 115 9.50 -15.40 3.57
N VAL A 116 9.44 -14.66 4.66
CA VAL A 116 8.59 -14.99 5.82
C VAL A 116 7.10 -14.89 5.45
N MET A 117 6.70 -13.87 4.67
CA MET A 117 5.32 -13.75 4.17
C MET A 117 4.85 -15.01 3.43
N LYS A 118 5.75 -15.65 2.63
CA LYS A 118 5.40 -16.88 1.90
C LYS A 118 4.99 -18.03 2.83
N ASP A 119 5.56 -18.12 4.02
CA ASP A 119 5.18 -19.15 4.99
C ASP A 119 3.82 -18.87 5.62
N TYR A 120 3.47 -17.61 5.85
CA TYR A 120 2.13 -17.21 6.31
C TYR A 120 1.08 -17.43 5.21
N PHE A 121 1.38 -17.13 3.96
CA PHE A 121 0.48 -17.45 2.84
C PHE A 121 0.22 -18.97 2.72
N LYS A 122 1.27 -19.81 2.93
CA LYS A 122 1.09 -21.26 2.97
C LYS A 122 0.16 -21.69 4.13
N LYS A 123 0.30 -21.07 5.32
CA LYS A 123 -0.63 -21.31 6.46
C LYS A 123 -2.06 -20.91 6.09
N ALA A 124 -2.24 -19.84 5.32
CA ALA A 124 -3.54 -19.42 4.78
C ALA A 124 -4.07 -20.33 3.66
N LYS A 125 -3.28 -21.33 3.22
CA LYS A 125 -3.56 -22.19 2.05
C LYS A 125 -3.71 -21.42 0.74
N VAL A 126 -3.04 -20.28 0.62
CA VAL A 126 -2.94 -19.47 -0.59
C VAL A 126 -1.66 -19.83 -1.32
N LYS A 127 -1.76 -20.00 -2.65
CA LYS A 127 -0.60 -20.31 -3.50
C LYS A 127 0.37 -19.13 -3.53
N VAL A 128 1.67 -19.43 -3.61
CA VAL A 128 2.74 -18.44 -3.75
C VAL A 128 3.64 -18.84 -4.90
N ALA A 129 4.31 -17.89 -5.54
CA ALA A 129 5.37 -18.17 -6.51
C ALA A 129 6.44 -19.08 -5.89
N ARG A 130 6.96 -20.04 -6.66
CA ARG A 130 8.12 -20.80 -6.24
C ARG A 130 9.29 -19.84 -6.07
N HIS A 131 10.00 -19.94 -4.97
CA HIS A 131 11.00 -18.95 -4.58
C HIS A 131 12.22 -19.59 -3.93
N LEU A 132 13.27 -18.81 -3.87
CA LEU A 132 14.55 -19.18 -3.27
C LEU A 132 15.21 -17.93 -2.70
N LYS A 133 15.84 -18.04 -1.52
CA LYS A 133 16.77 -17.04 -0.99
C LYS A 133 18.13 -17.72 -0.82
N THR A 134 19.13 -17.25 -1.57
CA THR A 134 20.47 -17.86 -1.58
C THR A 134 21.53 -16.89 -2.08
N SER A 135 22.74 -17.02 -1.57
CA SER A 135 23.95 -16.39 -2.11
C SER A 135 24.78 -17.35 -2.99
N ASP A 136 24.34 -18.62 -3.16
CA ASP A 136 25.01 -19.63 -3.98
C ASP A 136 24.44 -19.66 -5.40
N PHE A 137 25.25 -19.23 -6.37
CA PHE A 137 24.90 -19.27 -7.79
C PHE A 137 24.50 -20.65 -8.29
N THR A 138 25.19 -21.71 -7.82
CA THR A 138 24.90 -23.06 -8.26
C THR A 138 23.52 -23.54 -7.83
N VAL A 139 23.12 -23.17 -6.62
CA VAL A 139 21.76 -23.41 -6.08
C VAL A 139 20.72 -22.63 -6.87
N ALA A 140 20.97 -21.36 -7.15
CA ALA A 140 20.08 -20.54 -7.96
C ALA A 140 19.94 -21.04 -9.40
N LYS A 141 21.02 -21.51 -10.01
CA LYS A 141 21.00 -22.11 -11.35
C LYS A 141 20.19 -23.43 -11.39
N LYS A 142 20.25 -24.24 -10.34
CA LYS A 142 19.39 -25.44 -10.22
C LYS A 142 17.92 -25.05 -10.10
N PHE A 143 17.63 -23.99 -9.35
CA PHE A 143 16.27 -23.46 -9.23
C PHE A 143 15.76 -22.95 -10.58
N ALA A 144 16.55 -22.17 -11.33
CA ALA A 144 16.21 -21.68 -12.66
C ALA A 144 15.87 -22.83 -13.63
N LYS A 145 16.67 -23.92 -13.63
CA LYS A 145 16.37 -25.13 -14.44
C LYS A 145 15.04 -25.78 -14.05
N LYS A 146 14.65 -25.72 -12.77
CA LYS A 146 13.39 -26.31 -12.28
C LYS A 146 12.17 -25.50 -12.64
N VAL A 147 12.23 -24.17 -12.58
CA VAL A 147 11.05 -23.30 -12.72
C VAL A 147 10.96 -22.64 -14.09
N GLY A 148 12.10 -22.55 -14.84
CA GLY A 148 12.24 -21.86 -16.11
C GLY A 148 12.55 -20.38 -15.95
N TYR A 149 12.99 -19.76 -17.03
CA TYR A 149 13.13 -18.31 -17.17
C TYR A 149 11.86 -17.69 -17.74
N PRO A 150 11.61 -16.39 -17.54
CA PRO A 150 12.38 -15.48 -16.70
C PRO A 150 12.20 -15.75 -15.20
N LEU A 151 13.18 -15.30 -14.40
CA LEU A 151 13.06 -15.20 -12.95
C LEU A 151 12.88 -13.72 -12.57
N PHE A 152 12.34 -13.50 -11.38
CA PHE A 152 12.22 -12.18 -10.79
C PHE A 152 12.98 -12.14 -9.47
N SER A 153 13.83 -11.15 -9.28
CA SER A 153 14.58 -10.98 -8.03
C SER A 153 14.33 -9.62 -7.44
N LYS A 154 14.06 -9.58 -6.14
CA LYS A 154 13.78 -8.36 -5.37
C LYS A 154 14.34 -8.46 -3.96
N PRO A 155 14.66 -7.33 -3.28
CA PRO A 155 15.07 -7.38 -1.89
C PRO A 155 14.02 -8.09 -1.04
N ASP A 156 14.48 -8.96 -0.12
CA ASP A 156 13.58 -9.67 0.81
C ASP A 156 12.87 -8.69 1.75
N ILE A 157 13.60 -7.67 2.22
CA ILE A 157 13.06 -6.55 2.97
C ILE A 157 13.30 -5.28 2.16
N GLY A 158 12.28 -4.48 1.92
CA GLY A 158 12.37 -3.25 1.14
C GLY A 158 11.00 -2.73 0.72
N VAL A 159 10.94 -1.47 0.29
CA VAL A 159 9.73 -0.78 -0.11
C VAL A 159 9.78 -0.45 -1.60
N GLY A 160 8.68 -0.72 -2.30
CA GLY A 160 8.50 -0.38 -3.72
C GLY A 160 9.26 -1.31 -4.68
N ALA A 161 9.21 -0.98 -5.98
CA ALA A 161 9.83 -1.76 -7.06
C ALA A 161 11.33 -1.50 -7.23
N ASN A 162 11.93 -0.65 -6.42
CA ASN A 162 13.34 -0.30 -6.49
C ASN A 162 14.22 -1.54 -6.28
N SER A 163 15.26 -1.68 -7.11
CA SER A 163 16.19 -2.82 -7.07
C SER A 163 15.56 -4.18 -7.39
N THR A 164 14.50 -4.19 -8.20
CA THR A 164 13.92 -5.41 -8.77
C THR A 164 14.60 -5.75 -10.09
N PHE A 165 14.86 -7.04 -10.33
CA PHE A 165 15.57 -7.53 -11.51
C PHE A 165 14.76 -8.62 -12.20
N ARG A 166 14.52 -8.45 -13.49
CA ARG A 166 14.05 -9.51 -14.36
C ARG A 166 15.27 -10.24 -14.96
N LEU A 167 15.39 -11.51 -14.69
CA LEU A 167 16.51 -12.35 -15.13
C LEU A 167 16.01 -13.29 -16.22
N ASN A 168 16.43 -13.09 -17.47
CA ASN A 168 15.86 -13.78 -18.62
C ASN A 168 16.63 -15.05 -19.03
N ASN A 169 17.85 -15.18 -18.53
CA ASN A 169 18.76 -16.29 -18.90
C ASN A 169 19.87 -16.49 -17.86
N ASP A 170 20.74 -17.49 -18.10
CA ASP A 170 21.87 -17.84 -17.24
C ASP A 170 22.89 -16.67 -17.09
N GLU A 171 23.05 -15.81 -18.11
CA GLU A 171 24.00 -14.71 -18.06
C GLU A 171 23.46 -13.57 -17.18
N ASP A 172 22.17 -13.24 -17.30
CA ASP A 172 21.53 -12.28 -16.40
C ASP A 172 21.64 -12.76 -14.95
N LEU A 173 21.38 -14.05 -14.71
CA LEU A 173 21.50 -14.66 -13.38
C LEU A 173 22.93 -14.56 -12.86
N LYS A 174 23.95 -14.87 -13.70
CA LYS A 174 25.36 -14.76 -13.33
C LYS A 174 25.75 -13.32 -12.98
N THR A 175 25.34 -12.36 -13.81
CA THR A 175 25.58 -10.93 -13.58
C THR A 175 24.93 -10.46 -12.27
N PHE A 176 23.71 -10.91 -11.98
CA PHE A 176 23.02 -10.60 -10.72
C PHE A 176 23.84 -11.10 -9.51
N PHE A 177 24.44 -12.28 -9.57
CA PHE A 177 25.24 -12.88 -8.49
C PHE A 177 26.61 -12.20 -8.28
N LEU A 178 27.00 -11.24 -9.12
CA LEU A 178 28.17 -10.39 -8.86
C LEU A 178 27.89 -9.24 -7.88
N LYS A 179 26.61 -9.01 -7.51
CA LYS A 179 26.23 -8.01 -6.50
C LYS A 179 26.70 -8.45 -5.11
N LYS A 180 27.14 -7.47 -4.31
CA LYS A 180 27.62 -7.75 -2.93
C LYS A 180 26.52 -8.20 -1.98
N ASP A 181 25.29 -7.72 -2.20
CA ASP A 181 24.11 -7.91 -1.34
C ASP A 181 23.16 -8.99 -1.85
N VAL A 182 23.58 -9.84 -2.79
CA VAL A 182 22.72 -10.84 -3.44
C VAL A 182 22.00 -11.76 -2.44
N GLY A 183 22.59 -12.05 -1.30
CA GLY A 183 21.98 -12.88 -0.25
C GLY A 183 20.78 -12.25 0.45
N GLU A 184 20.57 -10.97 0.29
CA GLU A 184 19.41 -10.22 0.83
C GLU A 184 18.21 -10.24 -0.12
N TYR A 185 18.35 -10.87 -1.29
CA TYR A 185 17.30 -10.94 -2.30
C TYR A 185 16.57 -12.29 -2.25
N ILE A 186 15.26 -12.23 -2.49
CA ILE A 186 14.45 -13.39 -2.87
C ILE A 186 14.41 -13.48 -4.39
N ILE A 187 14.58 -14.69 -4.92
CA ILE A 187 14.47 -15.02 -6.33
C ILE A 187 13.19 -15.84 -6.52
N GLU A 188 12.32 -15.41 -7.41
CA GLU A 188 11.02 -16.03 -7.66
C GLU A 188 10.88 -16.43 -9.14
N GLU A 189 10.06 -17.45 -9.41
CA GLU A 189 9.58 -17.69 -10.77
C GLU A 189 8.74 -16.49 -11.23
N TYR A 190 8.86 -16.12 -12.48
CA TYR A 190 8.00 -15.08 -13.07
C TYR A 190 6.54 -15.53 -13.15
N ILE A 191 5.64 -14.66 -12.74
CA ILE A 191 4.21 -14.89 -12.82
C ILE A 191 3.61 -14.01 -13.92
N ASP A 192 3.04 -14.62 -14.95
CA ASP A 192 2.21 -13.94 -15.91
C ASP A 192 0.80 -13.81 -15.32
N GLY A 193 0.51 -12.64 -14.79
CA GLY A 193 -0.75 -12.36 -14.10
C GLY A 193 -1.02 -10.87 -13.97
N THR A 194 -2.29 -10.53 -13.88
CA THR A 194 -2.74 -9.19 -13.55
C THR A 194 -2.74 -9.01 -12.04
N ILE A 195 -2.20 -7.89 -11.53
CA ILE A 195 -2.22 -7.61 -10.11
C ILE A 195 -3.63 -7.18 -9.70
N VAL A 196 -4.12 -7.83 -8.67
CA VAL A 196 -5.33 -7.44 -7.93
C VAL A 196 -4.99 -7.35 -6.46
N SER A 197 -5.62 -6.45 -5.72
CA SER A 197 -5.44 -6.40 -4.28
C SER A 197 -6.76 -6.48 -3.52
N PHE A 198 -6.68 -7.03 -2.32
CA PHE A 198 -7.75 -7.01 -1.34
C PHE A 198 -7.37 -6.02 -0.26
N ASP A 199 -8.10 -4.93 -0.17
CA ASP A 199 -7.78 -3.77 0.65
C ASP A 199 -8.92 -3.42 1.59
N GLY A 200 -8.57 -2.89 2.76
CA GLY A 200 -9.60 -2.50 3.71
C GLY A 200 -9.07 -2.30 5.12
N ILE A 201 -9.97 -2.45 6.09
CA ILE A 201 -9.68 -2.30 7.52
C ILE A 201 -10.16 -3.55 8.24
N SER A 202 -9.28 -4.16 9.04
CA SER A 202 -9.57 -5.35 9.84
C SER A 202 -9.88 -4.97 11.28
N ASN A 203 -10.79 -5.75 11.93
CA ASN A 203 -11.09 -5.67 13.36
C ASN A 203 -10.15 -6.57 14.20
N SER A 204 -10.41 -6.68 15.51
CA SER A 204 -9.65 -7.54 16.44
C SER A 204 -9.86 -9.04 16.20
N HIS A 205 -10.91 -9.42 15.48
CA HIS A 205 -11.21 -10.80 15.09
C HIS A 205 -10.54 -11.20 13.77
N HIS A 206 -9.68 -10.34 13.20
CA HIS A 206 -9.01 -10.55 11.93
C HIS A 206 -10.00 -10.66 10.76
N GLU A 207 -11.10 -9.91 10.82
CA GLU A 207 -12.14 -9.87 9.80
C GLU A 207 -12.24 -8.49 9.18
N PRO A 208 -12.49 -8.39 7.85
CA PRO A 208 -12.63 -7.10 7.20
C PRO A 208 -13.92 -6.40 7.67
N VAL A 209 -13.79 -5.16 8.16
CA VAL A 209 -14.91 -4.27 8.52
C VAL A 209 -15.42 -3.52 7.29
N ILE A 210 -14.49 -3.08 6.47
CA ILE A 210 -14.71 -2.61 5.09
C ILE A 210 -13.66 -3.23 4.20
N CYS A 211 -14.01 -3.50 2.94
CA CYS A 211 -13.05 -3.95 1.95
C CYS A 211 -13.46 -3.55 0.54
N VAL A 212 -12.46 -3.46 -0.33
CA VAL A 212 -12.55 -3.22 -1.77
C VAL A 212 -11.56 -4.12 -2.51
N GLU A 213 -11.78 -4.32 -3.80
CA GLU A 213 -10.78 -4.85 -4.73
C GLU A 213 -10.13 -3.69 -5.49
N HIS A 214 -8.79 -3.67 -5.61
CA HIS A 214 -8.15 -2.85 -6.62
C HIS A 214 -7.68 -3.73 -7.78
N LEU A 215 -7.87 -3.21 -8.97
CA LEU A 215 -7.41 -3.82 -10.21
C LEU A 215 -6.30 -2.94 -10.79
N PHE A 216 -5.09 -3.50 -10.93
CA PHE A 216 -3.91 -2.84 -11.50
C PHE A 216 -3.58 -3.46 -12.86
N PRO A 217 -4.08 -2.90 -13.97
CA PRO A 217 -3.80 -3.43 -15.31
C PRO A 217 -2.34 -3.25 -15.75
N VAL A 218 -1.64 -2.28 -15.14
CA VAL A 218 -0.22 -2.00 -15.36
C VAL A 218 0.52 -2.27 -14.06
N THR A 219 1.67 -2.94 -14.12
CA THR A 219 2.45 -3.19 -12.91
C THR A 219 3.36 -2.01 -12.57
N ASN A 220 3.65 -1.80 -11.28
CA ASN A 220 4.61 -0.77 -10.86
C ASN A 220 5.98 -0.92 -11.54
N ALA A 221 6.40 -2.15 -11.85
CA ALA A 221 7.64 -2.40 -12.58
C ALA A 221 7.56 -1.87 -14.02
N ASP A 222 6.45 -2.09 -14.73
CA ASP A 222 6.24 -1.58 -16.09
C ASP A 222 6.16 -0.05 -16.09
N VAL A 223 5.54 0.55 -15.06
CA VAL A 223 5.45 2.01 -14.90
C VAL A 223 6.82 2.63 -14.69
N VAL A 224 7.65 2.06 -13.81
CA VAL A 224 8.98 2.59 -13.48
C VAL A 224 9.96 2.34 -14.64
N ASP A 225 10.02 1.13 -15.17
CA ASP A 225 10.98 0.74 -16.22
C ASP A 225 10.63 1.35 -17.58
N GLY A 226 9.33 1.34 -17.93
CA GLY A 226 8.83 1.82 -19.21
C GLY A 226 8.42 3.30 -19.19
N LEU A 227 8.40 3.94 -18.03
CA LEU A 227 7.79 5.25 -17.84
C LEU A 227 6.38 5.33 -18.44
N LEU A 228 5.61 4.27 -18.26
CA LEU A 228 4.22 4.21 -18.69
C LEU A 228 3.35 5.10 -17.80
N GLU A 229 2.18 5.45 -18.30
CA GLU A 229 1.15 6.06 -17.49
C GLU A 229 0.55 5.03 -16.53
N ASP A 230 0.37 5.45 -15.29
CA ASP A 230 -0.26 4.63 -14.26
C ASP A 230 -1.78 4.84 -14.26
N TYR A 231 -2.51 3.77 -14.06
CA TYR A 231 -3.94 3.80 -13.79
C TYR A 231 -4.41 2.53 -13.10
N TYR A 232 -5.37 2.67 -12.20
CA TYR A 232 -5.99 1.53 -11.53
C TYR A 232 -7.42 1.87 -11.09
N TYR A 233 -8.14 0.84 -10.66
CA TYR A 233 -9.55 0.96 -10.31
C TYR A 233 -9.80 0.41 -8.92
N SER A 234 -10.64 1.11 -8.13
CA SER A 234 -11.23 0.60 -6.88
C SER A 234 -12.64 0.08 -7.18
N LEU A 235 -12.89 -1.17 -6.82
CA LEU A 235 -14.15 -1.87 -7.06
C LEU A 235 -14.78 -2.23 -5.70
N HIS A 236 -16.05 -1.86 -5.50
CA HIS A 236 -16.78 -2.21 -4.28
C HIS A 236 -17.18 -3.69 -4.25
N ASP A 237 -17.40 -4.31 -5.41
CA ASP A 237 -17.71 -5.72 -5.53
C ASP A 237 -16.42 -6.53 -5.61
N VAL A 238 -16.03 -7.09 -4.46
CA VAL A 238 -14.83 -7.94 -4.38
C VAL A 238 -15.14 -9.32 -4.95
N ALA A 239 -14.29 -9.83 -5.85
CA ALA A 239 -14.44 -11.17 -6.40
C ALA A 239 -14.46 -12.22 -5.28
N PRO A 240 -15.40 -13.21 -5.29
CA PRO A 240 -15.60 -14.16 -4.18
C PRO A 240 -14.35 -14.96 -3.82
N ASP A 241 -13.53 -15.33 -4.80
CA ASP A 241 -12.26 -16.04 -4.60
C ASP A 241 -11.21 -15.14 -3.92
N LEU A 242 -11.14 -13.86 -4.31
CA LEU A 242 -10.25 -12.88 -3.70
C LEU A 242 -10.66 -12.57 -2.26
N TYR A 243 -11.96 -12.37 -2.01
CA TYR A 243 -12.50 -12.19 -0.65
C TYR A 243 -12.14 -13.36 0.24
N LYS A 244 -12.35 -14.60 -0.23
CA LYS A 244 -12.03 -15.82 0.51
C LYS A 244 -10.54 -15.93 0.81
N ALA A 245 -9.68 -15.66 -0.18
CA ALA A 245 -8.23 -15.67 -0.02
C ALA A 245 -7.78 -14.58 0.96
N GLY A 246 -8.28 -13.35 0.81
CA GLY A 246 -7.99 -12.22 1.67
C GLY A 246 -8.34 -12.50 3.14
N CYS A 247 -9.56 -12.99 3.43
CA CYS A 247 -9.97 -13.36 4.79
C CYS A 247 -9.07 -14.45 5.40
N ALA A 248 -8.64 -15.43 4.61
CA ALA A 248 -7.72 -16.46 5.08
C ALA A 248 -6.34 -15.88 5.42
N VAL A 249 -5.86 -14.92 4.62
CA VAL A 249 -4.60 -14.20 4.87
C VAL A 249 -4.70 -13.34 6.12
N LEU A 250 -5.78 -12.55 6.29
CA LEU A 250 -6.00 -11.74 7.49
C LEU A 250 -5.89 -12.58 8.78
N LYS A 251 -6.53 -13.76 8.78
CA LYS A 251 -6.47 -14.70 9.91
C LYS A 251 -5.07 -15.28 10.13
N ALA A 252 -4.39 -15.69 9.07
CA ALA A 252 -3.06 -16.28 9.16
C ALA A 252 -2.02 -15.27 9.68
N PHE A 253 -2.09 -14.02 9.24
CA PHE A 253 -1.22 -12.92 9.67
C PHE A 253 -1.68 -12.26 10.99
N LYS A 254 -2.83 -12.62 11.52
CA LYS A 254 -3.44 -12.03 12.73
C LYS A 254 -3.57 -10.52 12.63
N VAL A 255 -4.06 -10.03 11.48
CA VAL A 255 -4.23 -8.59 11.24
C VAL A 255 -5.27 -8.04 12.20
N ASN A 256 -4.90 -7.03 12.98
CA ASN A 256 -5.70 -6.55 14.10
C ASN A 256 -5.80 -5.02 14.09
N LYS A 257 -7.02 -4.52 13.99
CA LYS A 257 -7.41 -3.10 14.07
C LYS A 257 -6.53 -2.17 13.22
N ARG A 258 -6.38 -2.52 11.95
CA ARG A 258 -5.54 -1.73 11.04
C ARG A 258 -5.95 -1.88 9.59
N PHE A 259 -5.44 -0.98 8.76
CA PHE A 259 -5.49 -1.14 7.32
C PHE A 259 -4.68 -2.35 6.87
N PHE A 260 -5.13 -2.94 5.78
CA PHE A 260 -4.41 -3.97 5.05
C PHE A 260 -4.48 -3.71 3.54
N HIS A 261 -3.40 -4.04 2.86
CA HIS A 261 -3.25 -4.04 1.41
C HIS A 261 -2.57 -5.35 1.01
N LEU A 262 -3.38 -6.30 0.53
CA LEU A 262 -2.96 -7.66 0.22
C LEU A 262 -2.94 -7.85 -1.30
N GLU A 263 -1.76 -8.02 -1.88
CA GLU A 263 -1.57 -8.13 -3.32
C GLU A 263 -1.53 -9.59 -3.79
N PHE A 264 -2.17 -9.84 -4.92
CA PHE A 264 -2.22 -11.13 -5.59
C PHE A 264 -2.02 -10.95 -7.09
N PHE A 265 -1.44 -11.96 -7.73
CA PHE A 265 -1.57 -12.14 -9.17
C PHE A 265 -2.82 -12.97 -9.46
N ARG A 266 -3.64 -12.51 -10.39
CA ARG A 266 -4.63 -13.34 -11.07
C ARG A 266 -3.99 -13.86 -12.35
N LEU A 267 -3.75 -15.16 -12.46
CA LEU A 267 -3.02 -15.77 -13.58
C LEU A 267 -3.69 -15.48 -14.93
N ASN A 268 -2.92 -14.98 -15.88
CA ASN A 268 -3.37 -14.76 -17.27
C ASN A 268 -3.35 -16.05 -18.09
N VAL A 269 -2.52 -17.01 -17.69
CA VAL A 269 -2.31 -18.30 -18.37
C VAL A 269 -2.17 -19.43 -17.34
N ASP A 270 -2.38 -20.67 -17.79
CA ASP A 270 -2.09 -21.85 -16.97
C ASP A 270 -0.59 -21.93 -16.66
N LYS A 271 -0.24 -22.17 -15.41
CA LYS A 271 1.15 -22.35 -14.98
C LYS A 271 1.33 -23.67 -14.27
N LYS A 272 2.11 -24.58 -14.90
CA LYS A 272 2.36 -25.93 -14.37
C LYS A 272 2.93 -25.90 -12.95
N GLY A 273 2.27 -26.60 -12.04
CA GLY A 273 2.69 -26.71 -10.64
C GLY A 273 2.29 -25.48 -9.77
N LEU A 274 1.59 -24.50 -10.35
CA LEU A 274 1.11 -23.32 -9.63
C LEU A 274 -0.40 -23.15 -9.73
N GLY A 275 -0.97 -23.08 -10.94
CA GLY A 275 -2.41 -22.86 -11.10
C GLY A 275 -2.87 -22.82 -12.55
N ARG A 276 -4.20 -22.63 -12.72
CA ARG A 276 -4.85 -22.40 -14.00
C ARG A 276 -5.06 -20.90 -14.20
N LYS A 277 -5.30 -20.48 -15.43
CA LYS A 277 -5.77 -19.14 -15.76
C LYS A 277 -6.92 -18.74 -14.83
N GLY A 278 -6.85 -17.56 -14.25
CA GLY A 278 -7.80 -17.02 -13.27
C GLY A 278 -7.50 -17.36 -11.81
N ASP A 279 -6.68 -18.37 -11.51
CA ASP A 279 -6.29 -18.68 -10.12
C ASP A 279 -5.48 -17.53 -9.50
N LEU A 280 -5.64 -17.36 -8.18
CA LEU A 280 -4.89 -16.38 -7.40
C LEU A 280 -3.57 -16.94 -6.88
N VAL A 281 -2.52 -16.12 -6.98
CA VAL A 281 -1.18 -16.38 -6.42
C VAL A 281 -0.78 -15.17 -5.59
N ALA A 282 -0.54 -15.37 -4.28
CA ALA A 282 -0.20 -14.26 -3.40
C ALA A 282 1.17 -13.66 -3.75
N LEU A 283 1.20 -12.33 -3.77
CA LEU A 283 2.39 -11.54 -4.06
C LEU A 283 3.01 -10.99 -2.79
N GLU A 284 2.30 -10.10 -2.09
CA GLU A 284 2.82 -9.34 -0.94
C GLU A 284 1.69 -8.96 0.03
N VAL A 285 2.09 -8.73 1.29
CA VAL A 285 1.22 -8.19 2.35
C VAL A 285 1.79 -6.87 2.81
N ASN A 286 0.97 -5.82 2.76
CA ASN A 286 1.29 -4.50 3.28
C ASN A 286 0.29 -4.15 4.39
N MET A 287 0.77 -4.03 5.62
CA MET A 287 -0.09 -3.79 6.78
C MET A 287 -0.26 -2.30 7.06
N ARG A 288 -0.71 -1.61 6.04
CA ARG A 288 -0.95 -0.16 6.00
C ARG A 288 -1.97 0.17 4.90
N PRO A 289 -2.47 1.41 4.84
CA PRO A 289 -3.23 1.87 3.67
C PRO A 289 -2.40 1.72 2.38
N PRO A 290 -3.02 1.41 1.24
CA PRO A 290 -2.34 1.47 -0.06
C PRO A 290 -1.74 2.86 -0.32
N GLY A 291 -0.74 2.95 -1.20
CA GLY A 291 -0.05 4.19 -1.52
C GLY A 291 -0.91 5.23 -2.25
N GLY A 292 -0.35 6.41 -2.49
CA GLY A 292 -1.02 7.50 -3.19
C GLY A 292 -2.26 8.01 -2.47
N TYR A 293 -3.32 8.26 -3.21
CA TYR A 293 -4.63 8.67 -2.71
C TYR A 293 -5.63 7.51 -2.58
N THR A 294 -5.15 6.27 -2.55
CA THR A 294 -6.01 5.08 -2.54
C THR A 294 -6.93 5.02 -1.33
N THR A 295 -6.51 5.58 -0.16
CA THR A 295 -7.39 5.70 1.02
C THR A 295 -8.61 6.60 0.74
N ASP A 296 -8.43 7.67 -0.04
CA ASP A 296 -9.52 8.53 -0.50
C ASP A 296 -10.38 7.84 -1.55
N MET A 297 -9.77 7.02 -2.43
CA MET A 297 -10.50 6.20 -3.40
C MET A 297 -11.37 5.14 -2.71
N ILE A 298 -10.88 4.47 -1.67
CA ILE A 298 -11.68 3.54 -0.84
C ILE A 298 -12.88 4.28 -0.25
N SER A 299 -12.67 5.49 0.26
CA SER A 299 -13.75 6.32 0.82
C SER A 299 -14.80 6.68 -0.23
N ALA A 300 -14.38 7.09 -1.42
CA ALA A 300 -15.28 7.44 -2.52
C ALA A 300 -15.98 6.19 -3.10
N CYS A 301 -15.29 5.06 -3.15
CA CYS A 301 -15.82 3.79 -3.63
C CYS A 301 -16.95 3.26 -2.75
N LEU A 302 -16.78 3.32 -1.41
CA LEU A 302 -17.74 2.80 -0.45
C LEU A 302 -18.77 3.84 0.03
N GLY A 303 -18.58 5.12 -0.32
CA GLY A 303 -19.45 6.21 0.17
C GLY A 303 -19.33 6.45 1.67
N VAL A 304 -18.22 6.05 2.29
CA VAL A 304 -17.94 6.23 3.72
C VAL A 304 -16.49 6.59 3.94
N SER A 305 -16.18 7.50 4.85
CA SER A 305 -14.80 7.88 5.14
C SER A 305 -14.02 6.71 5.75
N SER A 306 -13.08 6.14 5.01
CA SER A 306 -12.21 5.07 5.50
C SER A 306 -11.33 5.53 6.68
N TYR A 307 -11.01 6.82 6.77
CA TYR A 307 -10.34 7.43 7.92
C TYR A 307 -11.20 7.38 9.18
N ALA A 308 -12.51 7.70 9.04
CA ALA A 308 -13.45 7.62 10.16
C ALA A 308 -13.72 6.17 10.56
N VAL A 309 -13.85 5.26 9.59
CA VAL A 309 -13.99 3.82 9.88
C VAL A 309 -12.75 3.30 10.61
N TYR A 310 -11.53 3.72 10.23
CA TYR A 310 -10.32 3.36 10.97
C TYR A 310 -10.37 3.82 12.42
N ALA A 311 -10.75 5.08 12.66
CA ALA A 311 -10.88 5.62 14.01
C ALA A 311 -11.95 4.86 14.82
N ASP A 312 -13.06 4.46 14.20
CA ASP A 312 -14.09 3.65 14.84
C ASP A 312 -13.59 2.24 15.20
N VAL A 313 -12.87 1.58 14.28
CA VAL A 313 -12.28 0.26 14.54
C VAL A 313 -11.26 0.30 15.68
N VAL A 314 -10.42 1.33 15.71
CA VAL A 314 -9.48 1.55 16.82
C VAL A 314 -10.24 1.73 18.14
N SER A 315 -11.31 2.51 18.15
CA SER A 315 -12.09 2.87 19.34
C SER A 315 -13.04 1.76 19.79
N TYR A 316 -13.79 1.19 18.83
CA TYR A 316 -15.01 0.38 19.11
C TYR A 316 -14.96 -1.00 18.49
N ASP A 317 -13.94 -1.30 17.68
CA ASP A 317 -13.78 -2.58 16.96
C ASP A 317 -14.83 -2.83 15.86
N GLU A 318 -15.54 -1.81 15.43
CA GLU A 318 -16.62 -1.87 14.43
C GLU A 318 -16.69 -0.59 13.62
N ASN A 319 -17.41 -0.60 12.50
CA ASN A 319 -17.75 0.59 11.74
C ASN A 319 -19.04 1.22 12.28
N ARG A 320 -19.01 2.48 12.64
CA ARG A 320 -20.18 3.27 13.08
C ARG A 320 -20.61 4.34 12.09
N GLN A 321 -19.94 4.39 10.93
CA GLN A 321 -20.25 5.37 9.90
C GLN A 321 -21.38 4.90 9.01
N ALA A 322 -22.33 5.78 8.73
CA ALA A 322 -23.35 5.55 7.70
C ALA A 322 -22.76 5.87 6.31
N ALA A 323 -23.06 5.04 5.32
CA ALA A 323 -22.70 5.34 3.95
C ALA A 323 -23.50 6.55 3.43
N SER A 324 -22.83 7.48 2.76
CA SER A 324 -23.42 8.71 2.22
C SER A 324 -24.00 8.57 0.81
N GLY A 325 -24.01 7.35 0.25
CA GLY A 325 -24.49 7.10 -1.10
C GLY A 325 -24.38 5.63 -1.50
N LYS A 326 -24.62 5.35 -2.77
CA LYS A 326 -24.39 4.03 -3.34
C LYS A 326 -22.89 3.80 -3.55
N PRO A 327 -22.42 2.56 -3.41
CA PRO A 327 -21.07 2.22 -3.80
C PRO A 327 -20.82 2.52 -5.30
N MET A 328 -19.60 2.93 -5.61
CA MET A 328 -19.19 3.38 -6.95
C MET A 328 -17.88 2.70 -7.33
N VAL A 329 -17.60 2.61 -8.62
CA VAL A 329 -16.25 2.32 -9.13
C VAL A 329 -15.46 3.62 -9.14
N VAL A 330 -14.22 3.59 -8.67
CA VAL A 330 -13.33 4.76 -8.69
C VAL A 330 -12.13 4.44 -9.55
N ALA A 331 -11.81 5.33 -10.49
CA ALA A 331 -10.60 5.26 -11.30
C ALA A 331 -9.61 6.32 -10.86
N GLU A 332 -8.35 5.93 -10.70
CA GLU A 332 -7.21 6.84 -10.76
C GLU A 332 -6.56 6.69 -12.13
N VAL A 333 -6.23 7.83 -12.74
CA VAL A 333 -5.52 7.90 -14.02
C VAL A 333 -4.46 8.99 -13.93
N ALA A 334 -3.21 8.65 -14.18
CA ALA A 334 -2.11 9.59 -14.08
C ALA A 334 -1.46 9.85 -15.44
N ARG A 335 -1.16 11.12 -15.72
CA ARG A 335 -0.45 11.59 -16.90
C ARG A 335 1.01 11.83 -16.60
N ARG A 336 1.83 11.77 -17.66
CA ARG A 336 3.24 12.18 -17.60
C ARG A 336 3.50 13.43 -18.45
N ASP A 337 4.22 14.39 -17.90
CA ASP A 337 4.54 15.67 -18.56
C ASP A 337 5.28 15.51 -19.88
N LYS A 338 5.99 14.40 -20.07
CA LYS A 338 6.71 14.10 -21.31
C LYS A 338 5.79 13.80 -22.51
N TYR A 339 4.51 13.54 -22.28
CA TYR A 339 3.55 13.21 -23.32
C TYR A 339 2.59 14.38 -23.61
N LYS A 340 2.11 14.46 -24.85
CA LYS A 340 1.08 15.42 -25.26
C LYS A 340 -0.25 14.70 -25.38
N TYR A 341 -1.25 15.18 -24.67
CA TYR A 341 -2.60 14.62 -24.66
C TYR A 341 -3.55 15.43 -25.53
N GLU A 342 -4.55 14.76 -26.16
CA GLU A 342 -5.55 15.41 -27.00
C GLU A 342 -6.45 16.35 -26.20
N ILE A 343 -6.81 15.97 -24.97
CA ILE A 343 -7.73 16.71 -24.11
C ILE A 343 -6.92 17.41 -23.01
N THR A 344 -7.14 18.71 -22.84
CA THR A 344 -6.45 19.48 -21.79
C THR A 344 -6.95 19.10 -20.40
N ARG A 345 -6.19 19.48 -19.36
CA ARG A 345 -6.59 19.31 -17.96
C ARG A 345 -7.95 19.95 -17.69
N GLU A 346 -8.10 21.20 -18.09
CA GLU A 346 -9.32 21.98 -17.86
C GLU A 346 -10.55 21.34 -18.50
N ALA A 347 -10.39 20.82 -19.73
CA ALA A 347 -11.47 20.14 -20.45
C ALA A 347 -11.86 18.81 -19.76
N ILE A 348 -10.91 18.06 -19.20
CA ILE A 348 -11.20 16.85 -18.39
C ILE A 348 -11.94 17.24 -17.11
N LEU A 349 -11.48 18.27 -16.40
CA LEU A 349 -12.12 18.72 -15.16
C LEU A 349 -13.54 19.24 -15.38
N ASP A 350 -13.78 19.95 -16.48
CA ASP A 350 -15.12 20.44 -16.83
C ASP A 350 -16.05 19.28 -17.22
N LYS A 351 -15.59 18.41 -18.11
CA LYS A 351 -16.38 17.25 -18.60
C LYS A 351 -16.79 16.30 -17.45
N TYR A 352 -15.88 16.02 -16.55
CA TYR A 352 -16.08 15.05 -15.46
C TYR A 352 -16.33 15.72 -14.09
N LYS A 353 -16.72 16.99 -14.07
CA LYS A 353 -16.90 17.79 -12.85
C LYS A 353 -17.73 17.11 -11.76
N SER A 354 -18.85 16.46 -12.13
CA SER A 354 -19.73 15.78 -11.18
C SER A 354 -19.19 14.42 -10.70
N ALA A 355 -18.29 13.82 -11.46
CA ALA A 355 -17.64 12.55 -11.13
C ALA A 355 -16.30 12.72 -10.40
N MET A 356 -15.66 13.88 -10.54
CA MET A 356 -14.33 14.14 -10.01
C MET A 356 -14.32 14.09 -8.47
N VAL A 357 -13.41 13.26 -7.95
CA VAL A 357 -13.15 13.09 -6.51
C VAL A 357 -11.96 13.96 -6.10
N LEU A 358 -10.84 13.80 -6.80
CA LEU A 358 -9.59 14.53 -6.58
C LEU A 358 -8.85 14.70 -7.91
N SER A 359 -8.09 15.77 -8.02
CA SER A 359 -7.13 15.95 -9.12
C SER A 359 -6.00 16.86 -8.67
N GLY A 360 -4.82 16.66 -9.20
CA GLY A 360 -3.66 17.46 -8.81
C GLY A 360 -2.37 16.98 -9.47
N ARG A 361 -1.28 17.38 -8.87
CA ARG A 361 0.05 16.91 -9.23
C ARG A 361 0.63 16.09 -8.08
N TYR A 362 1.31 15.00 -8.41
CA TYR A 362 2.07 14.24 -7.42
C TYR A 362 3.32 15.00 -6.97
N ALA A 363 3.69 14.83 -5.71
CA ALA A 363 4.99 15.26 -5.22
C ALA A 363 6.12 14.52 -5.97
N PRO A 364 7.28 15.15 -6.19
CA PRO A 364 8.38 14.54 -6.95
C PRO A 364 8.80 13.14 -6.48
N LEU A 365 8.72 12.89 -5.18
CA LEU A 365 9.05 11.57 -4.61
C LEU A 365 8.09 10.46 -5.07
N ILE A 366 6.83 10.79 -5.35
CA ILE A 366 5.78 9.85 -5.75
C ILE A 366 5.69 9.76 -7.28
N SER A 367 5.98 10.86 -7.99
CA SER A 367 5.75 10.96 -9.44
C SER A 367 6.53 9.92 -10.25
N VAL A 368 7.68 9.48 -9.79
CA VAL A 368 8.48 8.44 -10.48
C VAL A 368 7.66 7.17 -10.69
N GLY A 369 6.93 6.73 -9.67
CA GLY A 369 6.16 5.49 -9.69
C GLY A 369 4.69 5.64 -10.10
N MET A 370 4.12 6.86 -10.10
CA MET A 370 2.68 7.05 -10.30
C MET A 370 2.31 8.04 -11.41
N GLY A 371 3.29 8.76 -11.99
CA GLY A 371 3.01 9.83 -12.96
C GLY A 371 3.12 11.22 -12.35
N ASP A 372 2.95 12.26 -13.17
CA ASP A 372 3.18 13.65 -12.74
C ASP A 372 1.88 14.36 -12.34
N GLU A 373 0.79 14.07 -13.04
CA GLU A 373 -0.53 14.65 -12.84
C GLU A 373 -1.57 13.54 -12.68
N TYR A 374 -2.48 13.66 -11.72
CA TYR A 374 -3.50 12.65 -11.47
C TYR A 374 -4.93 13.19 -11.56
N PHE A 375 -5.84 12.30 -11.93
CA PHE A 375 -7.28 12.48 -11.95
C PHE A 375 -7.94 11.27 -11.28
N ILE A 376 -8.71 11.50 -10.24
CA ILE A 376 -9.47 10.48 -9.52
C ILE A 376 -10.96 10.80 -9.69
N ALA A 377 -11.69 9.89 -10.32
CA ALA A 377 -13.12 10.09 -10.58
C ALA A 377 -13.92 8.81 -10.30
N LYS A 378 -15.20 8.97 -9.95
CA LYS A 378 -16.13 7.88 -9.58
C LYS A 378 -17.21 7.68 -10.64
N PHE A 379 -17.57 6.41 -10.85
CA PHE A 379 -18.48 5.96 -11.91
C PHE A 379 -19.43 4.89 -11.39
N SER A 380 -20.55 4.69 -12.09
CA SER A 380 -21.50 3.63 -11.74
C SER A 380 -20.99 2.25 -12.16
N THR A 381 -20.16 2.17 -13.21
CA THR A 381 -19.66 0.93 -13.79
C THR A 381 -18.17 0.99 -14.11
N LEU A 382 -17.53 -0.17 -14.19
CA LEU A 382 -16.15 -0.28 -14.62
C LEU A 382 -15.95 0.16 -16.10
N GLU A 383 -16.95 -0.04 -16.95
CA GLU A 383 -16.86 0.38 -18.36
C GLU A 383 -16.83 1.91 -18.49
N GLU A 384 -17.63 2.64 -17.72
CA GLU A 384 -17.54 4.11 -17.65
C GLU A 384 -16.17 4.57 -17.18
N ALA A 385 -15.61 3.90 -16.15
CA ALA A 385 -14.26 4.19 -15.64
C ALA A 385 -13.17 3.92 -16.68
N LYS A 386 -13.31 2.88 -17.51
CA LYS A 386 -12.39 2.60 -18.63
C LYS A 386 -12.48 3.68 -19.72
N ILE A 387 -13.69 4.13 -20.07
CA ILE A 387 -13.86 5.23 -21.04
C ILE A 387 -13.17 6.49 -20.53
N PHE A 388 -13.35 6.83 -19.24
CA PHE A 388 -12.64 7.95 -18.62
C PHE A 388 -11.12 7.81 -18.76
N LYS A 389 -10.56 6.64 -18.44
CA LYS A 389 -9.12 6.36 -18.60
C LYS A 389 -8.67 6.56 -20.04
N GLU A 390 -9.39 6.03 -21.03
CA GLU A 390 -9.04 6.18 -22.44
C GLU A 390 -9.02 7.64 -22.89
N GLU A 391 -9.96 8.45 -22.43
CA GLU A 391 -10.00 9.87 -22.76
C GLU A 391 -8.87 10.65 -22.07
N VAL A 392 -8.62 10.38 -20.79
CA VAL A 392 -7.53 11.04 -20.04
C VAL A 392 -6.19 10.74 -20.69
N LEU A 393 -5.94 9.49 -21.12
CA LEU A 393 -4.64 9.06 -21.67
C LEU A 393 -4.55 9.15 -23.21
N LYS A 394 -5.53 9.75 -23.86
CA LYS A 394 -5.51 9.87 -25.31
C LYS A 394 -4.42 10.82 -25.77
N HIS A 395 -3.37 10.26 -26.39
CA HIS A 395 -2.24 11.03 -26.90
C HIS A 395 -2.60 11.76 -28.21
N GLN A 396 -2.02 12.95 -28.41
CA GLN A 396 -2.05 13.61 -29.70
C GLN A 396 -1.32 12.75 -30.74
N LYS A 397 -1.92 12.59 -31.90
CA LYS A 397 -1.24 11.96 -33.03
C LYS A 397 -0.02 12.82 -33.39
N ASN A 398 1.15 12.21 -33.45
CA ASN A 398 2.32 12.88 -34.04
C ASN A 398 1.95 13.18 -35.49
N ILE A 399 1.80 14.47 -35.83
CA ILE A 399 1.62 14.97 -37.19
C ILE A 399 2.98 14.98 -37.88
#